data_493d60441258d4c606e19a18b2178d4f
#
_entry.id   493d60441258d4c606e19a18b2178d4f
#
_cell.length_a   1.000
_cell.length_b   1.000
_cell.length_c   1.000
_cell.angle_alpha   90.00
_cell.angle_beta   90.00
_cell.angle_gamma   90.00
#
_symmetry.space_group_name_H-M   'P 1'
#
loop_
_entity.id
_entity.type
_entity.pdbx_description
1 polymer ?
#
loop_
_entity_poly.entity_id
_entity_poly.type
_entity_poly.pdbx_seq_one_letter_code
_entity_poly.pdbx_strand_id
1 'polypeptide(L)'
;IYNLKNISLNIRKNIVKYRGHAYLENIKELLYKKAIKYICKYDKEYPENLKNIYNAPKLLFYKGDIGLVNNNFNIAIVGSRKPTAYGINCAKTISCQLSQYGVNIVSGLAIGIDAYSHIGCMSGKSKTIAVLGSGVDNPLPKQNLHLSNKILENGGLLLSEYNINSTVA
;
A
#
# COMPACT_ATOMS: atom_id res chain seq x y z
N ILE A 1 24.79 -9.05 19.12
CA ILE A 1 24.80 -8.40 17.77
C ILE A 1 26.23 -8.10 17.35
N TYR A 2 27.12 -7.62 18.23
CA TYR A 2 28.53 -7.35 17.88
C TYR A 2 29.33 -8.60 17.48
N ASN A 3 28.88 -9.80 17.84
CA ASN A 3 29.55 -11.07 17.54
C ASN A 3 29.05 -11.78 16.26
N LEU A 4 28.15 -11.17 15.50
CA LEU A 4 27.63 -11.75 14.26
C LEU A 4 28.65 -11.58 13.13
N LYS A 5 29.40 -12.64 12.80
CA LYS A 5 30.52 -12.60 11.85
C LYS A 5 30.13 -12.21 10.41
N ASN A 6 28.89 -12.46 10.01
CA ASN A 6 28.42 -12.26 8.62
C ASN A 6 27.70 -10.91 8.36
N ILE A 7 27.77 -9.98 9.30
CA ILE A 7 27.12 -8.66 9.16
C ILE A 7 28.19 -7.58 9.27
N SER A 8 28.22 -6.65 8.30
CA SER A 8 29.19 -5.55 8.29
C SER A 8 29.07 -4.69 9.56
N LEU A 9 30.21 -4.10 9.99
CA LEU A 9 30.28 -3.29 11.20
C LEU A 9 29.29 -2.10 11.16
N ASN A 10 29.10 -1.52 9.99
CA ASN A 10 28.17 -0.40 9.77
C ASN A 10 26.72 -0.81 10.01
N ILE A 11 26.32 -1.97 9.50
CA ILE A 11 24.98 -2.53 9.73
C ILE A 11 24.79 -2.83 11.22
N ARG A 12 25.78 -3.41 11.90
CA ARG A 12 25.70 -3.67 13.35
C ARG A 12 25.51 -2.39 14.16
N LYS A 13 26.29 -1.34 13.85
CA LYS A 13 26.14 -0.01 14.51
C LYS A 13 24.74 0.56 14.28
N ASN A 14 24.22 0.47 13.06
CA ASN A 14 22.88 0.94 12.75
C ASN A 14 21.79 0.15 13.49
N ILE A 15 21.90 -1.18 13.55
CA ILE A 15 20.97 -2.02 14.32
C ILE A 15 20.95 -1.56 15.80
N VAL A 16 22.09 -1.34 16.40
CA VAL A 16 22.18 -0.90 17.81
C VAL A 16 21.60 0.50 17.98
N LYS A 17 21.93 1.43 17.09
CA LYS A 17 21.42 2.80 17.10
C LYS A 17 19.89 2.87 17.01
N TYR A 18 19.28 2.06 16.13
CA TYR A 18 17.83 2.09 15.88
C TYR A 18 17.03 1.12 16.77
N ARG A 19 17.67 0.33 17.64
CA ARG A 19 17.00 -0.46 18.70
C ARG A 19 16.70 0.34 19.96
N GLY A 20 17.16 1.58 20.06
CA GLY A 20 16.91 2.42 21.23
C GLY A 20 15.42 2.64 21.46
N HIS A 21 14.98 2.46 22.71
CA HIS A 21 13.56 2.61 23.09
C HIS A 21 12.99 3.98 22.66
N ALA A 22 13.76 5.05 22.88
CA ALA A 22 13.37 6.41 22.51
C ALA A 22 13.14 6.57 20.98
N TYR A 23 13.96 5.92 20.14
CA TYR A 23 13.77 5.97 18.69
C TYR A 23 12.46 5.28 18.27
N LEU A 24 12.18 4.12 18.83
CA LEU A 24 10.96 3.37 18.53
C LEU A 24 9.70 4.12 18.98
N GLU A 25 9.74 4.73 20.16
CA GLU A 25 8.62 5.54 20.65
C GLU A 25 8.38 6.78 19.76
N ASN A 26 9.44 7.47 19.32
CA ASN A 26 9.30 8.60 18.39
C ASN A 26 8.66 8.16 17.06
N ILE A 27 9.03 7.00 16.51
CA ILE A 27 8.41 6.46 15.28
C ILE A 27 6.94 6.14 15.53
N LYS A 28 6.60 5.47 16.64
CA LYS A 28 5.20 5.14 16.98
C LYS A 28 4.36 6.41 17.11
N GLU A 29 4.87 7.42 17.79
CA GLU A 29 4.20 8.71 17.93
C GLU A 29 3.96 9.38 16.59
N LEU A 30 4.95 9.35 15.69
CA LEU A 30 4.83 9.90 14.33
C LEU A 30 3.80 9.15 13.49
N LEU A 31 3.78 7.82 13.57
CA LEU A 31 2.77 6.98 12.92
C LEU A 31 1.36 7.31 13.44
N TYR A 32 1.21 7.43 14.76
CA TYR A 32 -0.04 7.80 15.40
C TYR A 32 -0.53 9.19 14.94
N LYS A 33 0.33 10.21 14.98
CA LYS A 33 0.01 11.58 14.53
C LYS A 33 -0.43 11.63 13.06
N LYS A 34 0.13 10.77 12.21
CA LYS A 34 -0.21 10.69 10.78
C LYS A 34 -1.37 9.71 10.50
N ALA A 35 -1.99 9.12 11.51
CA ALA A 35 -3.01 8.07 11.40
C ALA A 35 -2.55 6.90 10.50
N ILE A 36 -1.27 6.49 10.62
CA ILE A 36 -0.69 5.38 9.89
C ILE A 36 -0.64 4.18 10.83
N LYS A 37 -1.15 3.07 10.37
CA LYS A 37 -1.06 1.78 11.04
C LYS A 37 0.04 0.94 10.37
N TYR A 38 0.50 -0.09 11.08
CA TYR A 38 1.43 -1.07 10.54
C TYR A 38 1.05 -2.48 10.98
N ILE A 39 1.49 -3.46 10.22
CA ILE A 39 1.29 -4.88 10.52
C ILE A 39 2.54 -5.66 10.14
N CYS A 40 2.99 -6.54 11.03
CA CYS A 40 4.16 -7.38 10.83
C CYS A 40 3.76 -8.75 10.26
N LYS A 41 4.67 -9.40 9.52
CA LYS A 41 4.44 -10.73 8.93
C LYS A 41 3.98 -11.78 9.96
N TYR A 42 4.34 -11.61 11.24
CA TYR A 42 4.04 -12.56 12.30
C TYR A 42 2.74 -12.24 13.06
N ASP A 43 2.08 -11.13 12.72
CA ASP A 43 0.80 -10.76 13.32
C ASP A 43 -0.31 -11.67 12.75
N LYS A 44 -1.33 -11.93 13.56
CA LYS A 44 -2.44 -12.81 13.20
C LYS A 44 -3.23 -12.27 12.00
N GLU A 45 -3.39 -10.96 11.95
CA GLU A 45 -4.15 -10.26 10.93
C GLU A 45 -3.36 -10.01 9.64
N TYR A 46 -2.06 -10.41 9.58
CA TYR A 46 -1.26 -10.26 8.37
C TYR A 46 -1.88 -11.05 7.21
N PRO A 47 -1.96 -10.45 5.99
CA PRO A 47 -2.60 -11.09 4.85
C PRO A 47 -2.02 -12.46 4.51
N GLU A 48 -2.83 -13.51 4.59
CA GLU A 48 -2.39 -14.90 4.34
C GLU A 48 -1.81 -15.07 2.93
N ASN A 49 -2.42 -14.44 1.93
CA ASN A 49 -1.91 -14.50 0.55
C ASN A 49 -0.50 -13.92 0.41
N LEU A 50 -0.11 -12.97 1.27
CA LEU A 50 1.24 -12.40 1.27
C LEU A 50 2.24 -13.20 2.11
N LYS A 51 1.79 -13.97 3.11
CA LYS A 51 2.69 -14.78 3.96
C LYS A 51 3.49 -15.80 3.16
N ASN A 52 2.86 -16.35 2.12
CA ASN A 52 3.36 -17.52 1.39
C ASN A 52 4.16 -17.17 0.14
N ILE A 53 4.29 -15.90 -0.22
CA ILE A 53 5.14 -15.48 -1.34
C ILE A 53 6.62 -15.51 -0.95
N TYR A 54 7.51 -15.74 -1.93
CA TYR A 54 8.95 -15.92 -1.73
C TYR A 54 9.58 -14.80 -0.88
N ASN A 55 9.32 -13.54 -1.19
CA ASN A 55 9.83 -12.38 -0.46
C ASN A 55 8.71 -11.65 0.31
N ALA A 56 7.95 -12.38 1.12
CA ALA A 56 6.88 -11.78 1.89
C ALA A 56 7.35 -10.55 2.69
N PRO A 57 6.69 -9.39 2.54
CA PRO A 57 7.01 -8.18 3.27
C PRO A 57 7.06 -8.44 4.78
N LYS A 58 8.13 -8.01 5.45
CA LYS A 58 8.25 -8.18 6.91
C LYS A 58 7.36 -7.22 7.68
N LEU A 59 7.09 -6.07 7.10
CA LEU A 59 6.32 -4.98 7.67
C LEU A 59 5.54 -4.30 6.55
N LEU A 60 4.28 -4.01 6.79
CA LEU A 60 3.43 -3.24 5.92
C LEU A 60 2.91 -2.02 6.67
N PHE A 61 2.98 -0.86 6.06
CA PHE A 61 2.35 0.37 6.54
C PHE A 61 1.05 0.60 5.77
N TYR A 62 0.02 1.09 6.44
CA TYR A 62 -1.27 1.28 5.78
C TYR A 62 -2.12 2.39 6.38
N LYS A 63 -3.05 2.89 5.56
CA LYS A 63 -4.19 3.74 5.95
C LYS A 63 -5.46 3.14 5.36
N GLY A 64 -6.55 3.14 6.12
CA GLY A 64 -7.82 2.55 5.72
C GLY A 64 -8.04 1.17 6.31
N ASP A 65 -8.79 0.32 5.62
CA ASP A 65 -9.20 -1.01 6.09
C ASP A 65 -8.29 -2.12 5.56
N ILE A 66 -7.41 -2.64 6.42
CA ILE A 66 -6.50 -3.76 6.07
C ILE A 66 -7.27 -5.07 5.82
N GLY A 67 -8.48 -5.22 6.35
CA GLY A 67 -9.31 -6.40 6.11
C GLY A 67 -9.62 -6.65 4.63
N LEU A 68 -9.58 -5.61 3.80
CA LEU A 68 -9.80 -5.72 2.35
C LEU A 68 -8.79 -6.65 1.66
N VAL A 69 -7.56 -6.77 2.17
CA VAL A 69 -6.52 -7.62 1.56
C VAL A 69 -6.83 -9.10 1.73
N ASN A 70 -7.54 -9.47 2.78
CA ASN A 70 -7.96 -10.85 3.05
C ASN A 70 -9.26 -11.24 2.34
N ASN A 71 -9.89 -10.31 1.60
CA ASN A 71 -11.04 -10.64 0.77
C ASN A 71 -10.59 -11.53 -0.39
N ASN A 72 -11.32 -12.64 -0.64
CA ASN A 72 -11.00 -13.59 -1.70
C ASN A 72 -11.22 -13.04 -3.13
N PHE A 73 -11.90 -11.91 -3.26
CA PHE A 73 -12.25 -11.29 -4.54
C PHE A 73 -11.47 -9.98 -4.75
N ASN A 74 -10.14 -10.07 -4.79
CA ASN A 74 -9.25 -8.97 -5.14
C ASN A 74 -8.66 -9.21 -6.53
N ILE A 75 -8.83 -8.26 -7.46
CA ILE A 75 -8.26 -8.32 -8.83
C ILE A 75 -7.36 -7.11 -9.05
N ALA A 76 -6.14 -7.36 -9.53
CA ALA A 76 -5.21 -6.32 -9.91
C ALA A 76 -5.51 -5.83 -11.34
N ILE A 77 -5.63 -4.51 -11.51
CA ILE A 77 -5.72 -3.86 -12.82
C ILE A 77 -4.62 -2.81 -12.90
N VAL A 78 -3.65 -3.03 -13.78
CA VAL A 78 -2.48 -2.18 -13.97
C VAL A 78 -2.24 -1.94 -15.47
N GLY A 79 -1.51 -0.87 -15.81
CA GLY A 79 -1.20 -0.64 -17.20
C GLY A 79 -0.43 0.64 -17.49
N SER A 80 -0.54 1.12 -18.71
CA SER A 80 0.21 2.25 -19.21
C SER A 80 -0.03 3.53 -18.43
N ARG A 81 1.05 4.29 -18.19
CA ARG A 81 0.99 5.67 -17.66
C ARG A 81 0.54 6.70 -18.69
N LYS A 82 0.53 6.31 -19.99
CA LYS A 82 0.04 7.12 -21.13
C LYS A 82 -0.98 6.28 -21.92
N PRO A 83 -2.17 6.03 -21.36
CA PRO A 83 -3.17 5.20 -22.02
C PRO A 83 -3.85 5.96 -23.17
N THR A 84 -4.36 5.20 -24.14
CA THR A 84 -5.30 5.71 -25.14
C THR A 84 -6.67 5.96 -24.50
N ALA A 85 -7.53 6.73 -25.17
CA ALA A 85 -8.92 6.93 -24.74
C ALA A 85 -9.67 5.59 -24.59
N TYR A 86 -9.43 4.64 -25.49
CA TYR A 86 -9.95 3.28 -25.41
C TYR A 86 -9.51 2.58 -24.11
N GLY A 87 -8.20 2.60 -23.80
CA GLY A 87 -7.66 1.98 -22.59
C GLY A 87 -8.25 2.59 -21.31
N ILE A 88 -8.44 3.92 -21.27
CA ILE A 88 -9.10 4.62 -20.17
C ILE A 88 -10.52 4.10 -19.98
N ASN A 89 -11.30 4.02 -21.04
CA ASN A 89 -12.69 3.56 -20.99
C ASN A 89 -12.77 2.10 -20.56
N CYS A 90 -11.90 1.22 -21.09
CA CYS A 90 -11.82 -0.17 -20.67
C CYS A 90 -11.51 -0.29 -19.16
N ALA A 91 -10.49 0.42 -18.67
CA ALA A 91 -10.10 0.37 -17.26
C ALA A 91 -11.26 0.79 -16.35
N LYS A 92 -11.93 1.90 -16.65
CA LYS A 92 -13.10 2.38 -15.89
C LYS A 92 -14.27 1.39 -15.93
N THR A 93 -14.62 0.92 -17.12
CA THR A 93 -15.81 0.06 -17.30
C THR A 93 -15.60 -1.28 -16.62
N ILE A 94 -14.45 -1.95 -16.85
CA ILE A 94 -14.15 -3.25 -16.26
C ILE A 94 -14.08 -3.13 -14.74
N SER A 95 -13.38 -2.11 -14.21
CA SER A 95 -13.28 -1.90 -12.76
C SER A 95 -14.65 -1.63 -12.13
N CYS A 96 -15.51 -0.84 -12.78
CA CYS A 96 -16.85 -0.55 -12.29
C CYS A 96 -17.72 -1.82 -12.30
N GLN A 97 -17.70 -2.58 -13.38
CA GLN A 97 -18.46 -3.83 -13.50
C GLN A 97 -18.03 -4.85 -12.44
N LEU A 98 -16.73 -5.09 -12.30
CA LEU A 98 -16.20 -5.99 -11.27
C LEU A 98 -16.62 -5.52 -9.87
N SER A 99 -16.54 -4.23 -9.60
CA SER A 99 -16.95 -3.62 -8.33
C SER A 99 -18.43 -3.82 -8.04
N GLN A 100 -19.32 -3.82 -9.05
CA GLN A 100 -20.74 -4.12 -8.87
C GLN A 100 -20.98 -5.56 -8.35
N TYR A 101 -20.09 -6.49 -8.70
CA TYR A 101 -20.15 -7.89 -8.27
C TYR A 101 -19.37 -8.18 -6.96
N GLY A 102 -18.97 -7.14 -6.23
CA GLY A 102 -18.29 -7.32 -4.95
C GLY A 102 -16.78 -7.57 -5.04
N VAL A 103 -16.19 -7.38 -6.23
CA VAL A 103 -14.75 -7.55 -6.45
C VAL A 103 -14.00 -6.26 -6.13
N ASN A 104 -13.03 -6.31 -5.24
CA ASN A 104 -12.14 -5.18 -4.98
C ASN A 104 -11.09 -5.03 -6.07
N ILE A 105 -10.76 -3.81 -6.41
CA ILE A 105 -9.71 -3.53 -7.40
C ILE A 105 -8.42 -3.12 -6.68
N VAL A 106 -7.33 -3.80 -7.05
CA VAL A 106 -5.97 -3.50 -6.58
C VAL A 106 -5.21 -2.80 -7.69
N SER A 107 -4.56 -1.68 -7.40
CA SER A 107 -3.72 -0.99 -8.38
C SER A 107 -2.63 -0.15 -7.70
N GLY A 108 -1.70 0.45 -8.48
CA GLY A 108 -0.49 1.11 -7.96
C GLY A 108 -0.61 2.62 -7.77
N LEU A 109 -1.79 3.22 -7.92
CA LEU A 109 -1.99 4.67 -7.87
C LEU A 109 -1.20 5.48 -8.92
N ALA A 110 -0.57 4.85 -9.90
CA ALA A 110 0.15 5.55 -10.96
C ALA A 110 -0.78 6.37 -11.85
N ILE A 111 -0.20 7.33 -12.60
CA ILE A 111 -0.94 8.04 -13.64
C ILE A 111 -1.40 7.02 -14.69
N GLY A 112 -2.55 7.25 -15.31
CA GLY A 112 -3.06 6.40 -16.40
C GLY A 112 -3.95 5.27 -15.90
N ILE A 113 -3.74 4.05 -16.40
CA ILE A 113 -4.66 2.91 -16.16
C ILE A 113 -4.92 2.70 -14.68
N ASP A 114 -3.91 2.76 -13.83
CA ASP A 114 -4.06 2.57 -12.38
C ASP A 114 -5.08 3.55 -11.79
N ALA A 115 -4.90 4.85 -12.06
CA ALA A 115 -5.82 5.88 -11.56
C ALA A 115 -7.25 5.66 -12.05
N TYR A 116 -7.43 5.33 -13.32
CA TYR A 116 -8.76 5.11 -13.89
C TYR A 116 -9.40 3.81 -13.38
N SER A 117 -8.62 2.81 -13.02
CA SER A 117 -9.11 1.59 -12.39
C SER A 117 -9.65 1.87 -10.98
N HIS A 118 -8.95 2.68 -10.19
CA HIS A 118 -9.45 3.13 -8.89
C HIS A 118 -10.75 3.93 -9.03
N ILE A 119 -10.80 4.88 -9.99
CA ILE A 119 -11.99 5.70 -10.26
C ILE A 119 -13.17 4.80 -10.66
N GLY A 120 -12.95 3.86 -11.58
CA GLY A 120 -13.99 2.91 -12.00
C GLY A 120 -14.51 2.06 -10.84
N CYS A 121 -13.63 1.54 -9.99
CA CYS A 121 -14.03 0.76 -8.83
C CYS A 121 -14.91 1.56 -7.87
N MET A 122 -14.55 2.82 -7.58
CA MET A 122 -15.31 3.70 -6.69
C MET A 122 -16.68 4.11 -7.26
N SER A 123 -16.91 3.92 -8.57
CA SER A 123 -18.23 4.10 -9.20
C SER A 123 -19.13 2.87 -9.04
N GLY A 124 -18.62 1.77 -8.49
CA GLY A 124 -19.35 0.56 -8.17
C GLY A 124 -19.70 0.45 -6.68
N LYS A 125 -19.72 -0.77 -6.16
CA LYS A 125 -20.10 -1.07 -4.77
C LYS A 125 -18.93 -1.50 -3.89
N SER A 126 -17.85 -2.02 -4.50
CA SER A 126 -16.68 -2.54 -3.80
C SER A 126 -15.66 -1.45 -3.49
N LYS A 127 -14.61 -1.86 -2.81
CA LYS A 127 -13.52 -0.99 -2.38
C LYS A 127 -12.30 -1.15 -3.28
N THR A 128 -11.39 -0.19 -3.23
CA THR A 128 -10.15 -0.26 -3.97
C THR A 128 -8.94 -0.16 -3.06
N ILE A 129 -7.87 -0.87 -3.42
CA ILE A 129 -6.62 -0.99 -2.68
C ILE A 129 -5.52 -0.38 -3.52
N ALA A 130 -4.88 0.67 -3.03
CA ALA A 130 -3.71 1.27 -3.67
C ALA A 130 -2.42 0.74 -3.01
N VAL A 131 -1.60 -0.01 -3.77
CA VAL A 131 -0.28 -0.50 -3.35
C VAL A 131 0.78 0.49 -3.84
N LEU A 132 1.42 1.17 -2.90
CA LEU A 132 2.28 2.32 -3.20
C LEU A 132 3.75 1.94 -3.26
N GLY A 133 4.48 2.50 -4.23
CA GLY A 133 5.95 2.47 -4.29
C GLY A 133 6.62 3.60 -3.47
N SER A 134 5.89 4.23 -2.54
CA SER A 134 6.34 5.28 -1.64
C SER A 134 5.72 5.10 -0.27
N GLY A 135 6.12 5.88 0.74
CA GLY A 135 5.45 5.85 2.04
C GLY A 135 3.97 6.23 1.95
N VAL A 136 3.12 5.61 2.76
CA VAL A 136 1.67 5.89 2.79
C VAL A 136 1.34 7.32 3.27
N ASP A 137 2.30 8.01 3.88
CA ASP A 137 2.19 9.42 4.26
C ASP A 137 2.55 10.38 3.12
N ASN A 138 3.14 9.86 2.06
CA ASN A 138 3.58 10.62 0.89
C ASN A 138 3.22 9.88 -0.42
N PRO A 139 1.90 9.67 -0.69
CA PRO A 139 1.47 8.99 -1.91
C PRO A 139 2.00 9.68 -3.16
N LEU A 140 2.54 8.89 -4.07
CA LEU A 140 3.05 9.36 -5.36
C LEU A 140 2.34 8.63 -6.51
N PRO A 141 2.17 9.28 -7.66
CA PRO A 141 2.58 10.67 -7.98
C PRO A 141 1.67 11.73 -7.33
N LYS A 142 2.20 12.93 -7.12
CA LYS A 142 1.46 14.04 -6.47
C LYS A 142 0.16 14.42 -7.17
N GLN A 143 0.09 14.24 -8.50
CA GLN A 143 -1.13 14.44 -9.28
C GLN A 143 -2.30 13.59 -8.79
N ASN A 144 -2.02 12.41 -8.22
CA ASN A 144 -3.03 11.48 -7.74
C ASN A 144 -3.26 11.58 -6.21
N LEU A 145 -2.72 12.60 -5.54
CA LEU A 145 -2.93 12.81 -4.10
C LEU A 145 -4.43 12.95 -3.76
N HIS A 146 -5.19 13.69 -4.58
CA HIS A 146 -6.63 13.79 -4.39
C HIS A 146 -7.33 12.42 -4.55
N LEU A 147 -6.86 11.60 -5.48
CA LEU A 147 -7.38 10.25 -5.68
C LEU A 147 -7.11 9.36 -4.46
N SER A 148 -5.91 9.44 -3.87
CA SER A 148 -5.58 8.67 -2.65
C SER A 148 -6.50 9.04 -1.47
N ASN A 149 -6.84 10.31 -1.31
CA ASN A 149 -7.79 10.75 -0.28
C ASN A 149 -9.20 10.20 -0.55
N LYS A 150 -9.67 10.27 -1.81
CA LYS A 150 -10.96 9.67 -2.20
C LYS A 150 -11.04 8.18 -1.95
N ILE A 151 -9.95 7.44 -2.18
CA ILE A 151 -9.87 6.01 -1.87
C ILE A 151 -10.15 5.78 -0.38
N LEU A 152 -9.51 6.53 0.50
CA LEU A 152 -9.73 6.42 1.95
C LEU A 152 -11.13 6.85 2.37
N GLU A 153 -11.64 7.96 1.85
CA GLU A 153 -13.00 8.46 2.11
C GLU A 153 -14.08 7.44 1.72
N ASN A 154 -13.83 6.66 0.66
CA ASN A 154 -14.71 5.57 0.23
C ASN A 154 -14.47 4.25 0.99
N GLY A 155 -13.69 4.25 2.06
CA GLY A 155 -13.41 3.05 2.86
C GLY A 155 -12.45 2.07 2.20
N GLY A 156 -11.61 2.54 1.27
CA GLY A 156 -10.54 1.76 0.63
C GLY A 156 -9.27 1.71 1.48
N LEU A 157 -8.18 1.26 0.86
CA LEU A 157 -6.90 1.02 1.52
C LEU A 157 -5.75 1.62 0.73
N LEU A 158 -4.83 2.29 1.43
CA LEU A 158 -3.47 2.57 0.96
C LEU A 158 -2.51 1.65 1.70
N LEU A 159 -1.67 0.93 0.97
CA LEU A 159 -0.76 -0.09 1.49
C LEU A 159 0.66 0.15 0.94
N SER A 160 1.68 -0.03 1.77
CA SER A 160 3.07 0.11 1.34
C SER A 160 4.03 -0.72 2.20
N GLU A 161 5.09 -1.22 1.57
CA GLU A 161 6.28 -1.78 2.25
C GLU A 161 7.29 -0.70 2.67
N TYR A 162 7.13 0.51 2.13
CA TYR A 162 8.09 1.59 2.35
C TYR A 162 7.79 2.35 3.63
N ASN A 163 8.86 2.72 4.33
CA ASN A 163 8.76 3.49 5.56
C ASN A 163 8.15 4.89 5.30
N ILE A 164 7.66 5.51 6.36
CA ILE A 164 7.23 6.92 6.33
C ILE A 164 8.34 7.82 5.79
N ASN A 165 7.93 8.88 5.09
CA ASN A 165 8.78 9.83 4.38
C ASN A 165 9.58 9.23 3.20
N SER A 166 9.40 7.94 2.86
CA SER A 166 10.01 7.38 1.65
C SER A 166 9.42 8.03 0.39
N THR A 167 10.30 8.51 -0.44
CA THR A 167 9.99 8.91 -1.80
C THR A 167 10.09 7.71 -2.74
N VAL A 168 9.95 7.68 -3.93
CA VAL A 168 9.87 6.54 -4.86
C VAL A 168 10.99 5.51 -4.64
N ALA A 169 10.63 4.25 -4.77
CA ALA A 169 11.54 3.13 -4.97
C ALA A 169 12.12 3.16 -6.39
#